data_014d321c6c600dd69ae58ffd9b1cf6a7
#
_entry.id   014d321c6c600dd69ae58ffd9b1cf6a7
#
_cell.length_a   1.000
_cell.length_b   1.000
_cell.length_c   1.000
_cell.angle_alpha   90.00
_cell.angle_beta   90.00
_cell.angle_gamma   90.00
#
_symmetry.space_group_name_H-M   'P 1'
#
loop_
_entity.id
_entity.type
_entity.pdbx_description
1 polymer ?
#
loop_
_entity_poly.entity_id
_entity_poly.type
_entity_poly.pdbx_seq_one_letter_code
_entity_poly.pdbx_strand_id
1 'polypeptide(L)'
;MLNRNRNVETFLGCENDYEESRIVLYGAPFDSTTSYRPGTRFASRTMRAESYGLETYSPYQDLDLEDAKVFDGGDLELCFGDTERALADIEACARDIVADGKLPFLIGGEHLVTLPAFRAVHEKYPDVAVIHFDAHTDLREEYLGNRLSHATVIRRIWEIIGDGRIFQFGIRSGERAEWYWSAEGHTKIQKFSFAGLDETIAALKGRPVYLTIDLDVLDP
;
A
#
# COMPACT_ATOMS: atom_id res chain seq x y z
N MET A 1 -3.22 -35.60 -18.48
CA MET A 1 -2.94 -34.44 -17.63
C MET A 1 -3.59 -34.71 -16.28
N LEU A 2 -2.79 -34.79 -15.23
CA LEU A 2 -3.34 -34.85 -13.87
C LEU A 2 -4.07 -33.53 -13.61
N ASN A 3 -5.37 -33.61 -13.34
CA ASN A 3 -6.18 -32.48 -12.91
C ASN A 3 -5.65 -32.06 -11.53
N ARG A 4 -4.64 -31.18 -11.53
CA ARG A 4 -4.07 -30.65 -10.30
C ARG A 4 -5.05 -29.58 -9.82
N ASN A 5 -5.77 -29.89 -8.77
CA ASN A 5 -6.38 -28.86 -7.95
C ASN A 5 -5.21 -28.01 -7.43
N ARG A 6 -5.04 -26.80 -7.93
CA ARG A 6 -4.11 -25.84 -7.35
C ARG A 6 -4.71 -25.46 -6.01
N ASN A 7 -4.33 -26.15 -4.93
CA ASN A 7 -4.63 -25.72 -3.57
C ASN A 7 -3.87 -24.43 -3.24
N VAL A 8 -4.00 -23.42 -4.07
CA VAL A 8 -3.45 -22.09 -3.85
C VAL A 8 -4.67 -21.19 -3.70
N GLU A 9 -4.92 -20.75 -2.47
CA GLU A 9 -5.93 -19.74 -2.21
C GLU A 9 -5.53 -18.44 -2.92
N THR A 10 -6.35 -18.00 -3.87
CA THR A 10 -6.29 -16.67 -4.47
C THR A 10 -7.30 -15.76 -3.77
N PHE A 11 -7.17 -14.46 -3.91
CA PHE A 11 -8.24 -13.56 -3.53
C PHE A 11 -9.45 -13.79 -4.46
N LEU A 12 -10.66 -13.82 -3.90
CA LEU A 12 -11.90 -14.07 -4.65
C LEU A 12 -11.98 -13.14 -5.88
N GLY A 13 -12.25 -13.70 -7.06
CA GLY A 13 -12.35 -12.93 -8.31
C GLY A 13 -11.02 -12.50 -8.93
N CYS A 14 -9.87 -12.99 -8.40
CA CYS A 14 -8.54 -12.61 -8.87
C CYS A 14 -7.77 -13.78 -9.53
N GLU A 15 -8.49 -14.69 -10.21
CA GLU A 15 -7.93 -15.92 -10.80
C GLU A 15 -7.53 -15.77 -12.29
N ASN A 16 -7.54 -14.56 -12.84
CA ASN A 16 -7.16 -14.32 -14.23
C ASN A 16 -5.70 -14.73 -14.50
N ASP A 17 -5.37 -15.05 -15.74
CA ASP A 17 -3.99 -15.26 -16.14
C ASP A 17 -3.21 -13.95 -16.15
N TYR A 18 -1.90 -14.02 -15.85
CA TYR A 18 -1.04 -12.83 -15.77
C TYR A 18 -1.05 -12.02 -17.06
N GLU A 19 -0.98 -12.67 -18.21
CA GLU A 19 -0.94 -12.05 -19.53
C GLU A 19 -2.18 -11.21 -19.83
N GLU A 20 -3.34 -11.66 -19.38
CA GLU A 20 -4.64 -11.00 -19.61
C GLU A 20 -4.97 -9.96 -18.54
N SER A 21 -4.26 -9.98 -17.42
CA SER A 21 -4.54 -9.12 -16.28
C SER A 21 -4.08 -7.67 -16.52
N ARG A 22 -4.79 -6.73 -15.92
CA ARG A 22 -4.41 -5.31 -15.83
C ARG A 22 -3.81 -4.97 -14.46
N ILE A 23 -4.23 -5.71 -13.45
CA ILE A 23 -3.86 -5.51 -12.05
C ILE A 23 -3.19 -6.79 -11.58
N VAL A 24 -2.07 -6.63 -10.87
CA VAL A 24 -1.36 -7.73 -10.22
C VAL A 24 -1.42 -7.52 -8.72
N LEU A 25 -2.18 -8.37 -8.04
CA LEU A 25 -2.24 -8.44 -6.59
C LEU A 25 -1.07 -9.31 -6.11
N TYR A 26 -0.32 -8.83 -5.13
CA TYR A 26 0.77 -9.60 -4.51
C TYR A 26 0.91 -9.23 -3.04
N GLY A 27 1.38 -10.17 -2.24
CA GLY A 27 1.57 -9.98 -0.80
C GLY A 27 3.03 -9.73 -0.44
N ALA A 28 3.27 -8.84 0.53
CA ALA A 28 4.57 -8.63 1.16
C ALA A 28 4.49 -8.96 2.67
N PRO A 29 4.74 -10.21 3.07
CA PRO A 29 4.61 -10.68 4.45
C PRO A 29 5.77 -10.20 5.34
N PHE A 30 5.80 -8.90 5.63
CA PHE A 30 6.85 -8.23 6.38
C PHE A 30 6.30 -7.51 7.61
N ASP A 31 6.89 -7.72 8.80
CA ASP A 31 6.51 -7.04 10.05
C ASP A 31 7.69 -6.87 11.02
N SER A 32 8.89 -6.67 10.47
CA SER A 32 10.13 -6.66 11.25
C SER A 32 10.33 -5.42 12.10
N THR A 33 9.59 -4.33 11.87
CA THR A 33 9.68 -3.09 12.65
C THR A 33 8.41 -2.79 13.44
N THR A 34 7.45 -3.70 13.48
CA THR A 34 6.21 -3.55 14.23
C THR A 34 6.50 -3.34 15.72
N SER A 35 5.99 -2.25 16.29
CA SER A 35 6.26 -1.86 17.68
C SER A 35 5.34 -2.53 18.70
N TYR A 36 4.17 -3.00 18.25
CA TYR A 36 3.17 -3.63 19.11
C TYR A 36 2.45 -4.75 18.38
N ARG A 37 2.43 -5.95 18.97
CA ARG A 37 1.77 -7.15 18.44
C ARG A 37 2.15 -7.47 16.98
N PRO A 38 3.33 -8.04 16.74
CA PRO A 38 3.70 -8.50 15.40
C PRO A 38 2.70 -9.56 14.91
N GLY A 39 2.58 -9.70 13.59
CA GLY A 39 1.62 -10.64 12.98
C GLY A 39 1.03 -10.12 11.69
N THR A 40 1.26 -8.86 11.33
CA THR A 40 0.79 -8.27 10.06
C THR A 40 1.37 -9.00 8.84
N ARG A 41 2.48 -9.74 8.98
CA ARG A 41 3.02 -10.64 7.94
C ARG A 41 2.03 -11.72 7.49
N PHE A 42 1.00 -12.01 8.26
CA PHE A 42 -0.03 -13.00 7.92
C PHE A 42 -1.25 -12.38 7.22
N ALA A 43 -1.29 -11.03 7.09
CA ALA A 43 -2.47 -10.33 6.61
C ALA A 43 -2.86 -10.72 5.18
N SER A 44 -1.91 -10.77 4.24
CA SER A 44 -2.19 -11.11 2.85
C SER A 44 -2.82 -12.50 2.70
N ARG A 45 -2.31 -13.49 3.43
CA ARG A 45 -2.88 -14.84 3.45
C ARG A 45 -4.26 -14.88 4.10
N THR A 46 -4.41 -14.19 5.23
CA THR A 46 -5.71 -14.14 5.92
C THR A 46 -6.75 -13.46 5.05
N MET A 47 -6.42 -12.34 4.41
CA MET A 47 -7.35 -11.63 3.52
C MET A 47 -7.78 -12.48 2.32
N ARG A 48 -6.90 -13.30 1.76
CA ARG A 48 -7.29 -14.26 0.71
C ARG A 48 -8.28 -15.28 1.21
N ALA A 49 -7.99 -15.92 2.34
CA ALA A 49 -8.87 -16.94 2.93
C ALA A 49 -10.24 -16.34 3.27
N GLU A 50 -10.29 -15.17 3.89
CA GLU A 50 -11.53 -14.49 4.28
C GLU A 50 -12.30 -13.89 3.09
N SER A 51 -11.64 -13.65 1.96
CA SER A 51 -12.29 -13.07 0.76
C SER A 51 -13.41 -13.96 0.21
N TYR A 52 -13.35 -15.26 0.43
CA TYR A 52 -14.40 -16.20 0.00
C TYR A 52 -15.74 -16.03 0.76
N GLY A 53 -15.75 -15.24 1.80
CA GLY A 53 -16.98 -14.82 2.48
C GLY A 53 -17.61 -13.54 1.91
N LEU A 54 -17.06 -12.97 0.83
CA LEU A 54 -17.52 -11.74 0.20
C LEU A 54 -18.21 -12.00 -1.14
N GLU A 55 -18.91 -10.99 -1.63
CA GLU A 55 -19.43 -10.94 -3.01
C GLU A 55 -18.49 -10.11 -3.88
N THR A 56 -18.32 -10.48 -5.14
CA THR A 56 -17.47 -9.75 -6.09
C THR A 56 -18.11 -8.47 -6.60
N TYR A 57 -19.44 -8.40 -6.59
CA TYR A 57 -20.23 -7.28 -7.12
C TYR A 57 -20.42 -6.16 -6.10
N SER A 58 -20.12 -4.93 -6.50
CA SER A 58 -20.38 -3.72 -5.72
C SER A 58 -21.64 -2.99 -6.24
N PRO A 59 -22.77 -3.02 -5.51
CA PRO A 59 -23.99 -2.32 -5.93
C PRO A 59 -23.86 -0.79 -5.86
N TYR A 60 -22.88 -0.27 -5.11
CA TYR A 60 -22.63 1.18 -5.04
C TYR A 60 -21.98 1.72 -6.31
N GLN A 61 -21.14 0.90 -6.96
CA GLN A 61 -20.39 1.30 -8.14
C GLN A 61 -20.95 0.69 -9.42
N ASP A 62 -21.86 -0.30 -9.30
CA ASP A 62 -22.35 -1.12 -10.41
C ASP A 62 -21.18 -1.76 -11.19
N LEU A 63 -20.22 -2.34 -10.42
CA LEU A 63 -19.02 -2.98 -10.94
C LEU A 63 -18.82 -4.35 -10.29
N ASP A 64 -18.31 -5.28 -11.07
CA ASP A 64 -17.91 -6.60 -10.60
C ASP A 64 -16.39 -6.73 -10.60
N LEU A 65 -15.82 -7.29 -9.54
CA LEU A 65 -14.38 -7.51 -9.42
C LEU A 65 -13.87 -8.45 -10.52
N GLU A 66 -14.66 -9.43 -10.95
CA GLU A 66 -14.32 -10.34 -12.04
C GLU A 66 -14.04 -9.61 -13.36
N ASP A 67 -14.70 -8.46 -13.60
CA ASP A 67 -14.49 -7.63 -14.79
C ASP A 67 -13.18 -6.83 -14.73
N ALA A 68 -12.59 -6.66 -13.54
CA ALA A 68 -11.37 -5.89 -13.36
C ALA A 68 -10.11 -6.59 -13.87
N LYS A 69 -10.18 -7.90 -14.15
CA LYS A 69 -9.08 -8.72 -14.65
C LYS A 69 -7.84 -8.63 -13.77
N VAL A 70 -7.97 -9.13 -12.55
CA VAL A 70 -6.90 -9.18 -11.55
C VAL A 70 -6.23 -10.54 -11.57
N PHE A 71 -4.90 -10.56 -11.58
CA PHE A 71 -4.08 -11.74 -11.32
C PHE A 71 -3.60 -11.69 -9.88
N ASP A 72 -3.82 -12.74 -9.10
CA ASP A 72 -3.22 -12.88 -7.77
C ASP A 72 -1.91 -13.67 -7.90
N GLY A 73 -0.80 -12.97 -7.71
CA GLY A 73 0.57 -13.50 -7.78
C GLY A 73 1.03 -14.22 -6.51
N GLY A 74 0.20 -14.27 -5.46
CA GLY A 74 0.59 -14.85 -4.16
C GLY A 74 1.48 -13.93 -3.34
N ASP A 75 2.20 -14.50 -2.38
CA ASP A 75 3.08 -13.78 -1.48
C ASP A 75 4.55 -13.90 -1.89
N LEU A 76 5.30 -12.82 -1.69
CA LEU A 76 6.75 -12.81 -1.87
C LEU A 76 7.44 -13.66 -0.77
N GLU A 77 8.48 -14.36 -1.16
CA GLU A 77 9.43 -14.98 -0.22
C GLU A 77 10.49 -13.93 0.16
N LEU A 78 10.31 -13.32 1.33
CA LEU A 78 11.19 -12.24 1.79
C LEU A 78 12.34 -12.76 2.67
N CYS A 79 13.49 -12.10 2.58
CA CYS A 79 14.65 -12.41 3.40
C CYS A 79 14.38 -12.19 4.88
N PHE A 80 14.74 -13.16 5.73
CA PHE A 80 14.61 -13.04 7.18
C PHE A 80 15.76 -12.21 7.78
N GLY A 81 15.41 -11.30 8.68
CA GLY A 81 16.39 -10.55 9.48
C GLY A 81 17.20 -9.47 8.75
N ASP A 82 16.90 -9.25 7.47
CA ASP A 82 17.52 -8.21 6.65
C ASP A 82 16.41 -7.34 6.02
N THR A 83 16.15 -6.21 6.68
CA THR A 83 15.10 -5.26 6.24
C THR A 83 15.40 -4.69 4.85
N GLU A 84 16.64 -4.28 4.60
CA GLU A 84 17.00 -3.66 3.31
C GLU A 84 16.86 -4.64 2.15
N ARG A 85 17.25 -5.89 2.37
CA ARG A 85 17.08 -6.96 1.38
C ARG A 85 15.60 -7.24 1.11
N ALA A 86 14.79 -7.38 2.15
CA ALA A 86 13.35 -7.59 1.99
C ALA A 86 12.68 -6.44 1.24
N LEU A 87 13.04 -5.17 1.54
CA LEU A 87 12.54 -4.02 0.79
C LEU A 87 13.00 -4.03 -0.67
N ALA A 88 14.24 -4.43 -0.94
CA ALA A 88 14.73 -4.54 -2.32
C ALA A 88 13.96 -5.61 -3.13
N ASP A 89 13.60 -6.73 -2.51
CA ASP A 89 12.82 -7.80 -3.16
C ASP A 89 11.39 -7.32 -3.47
N ILE A 90 10.76 -6.55 -2.58
CA ILE A 90 9.44 -5.92 -2.82
C ILE A 90 9.52 -4.89 -3.96
N GLU A 91 10.56 -4.05 -3.97
CA GLU A 91 10.78 -3.04 -5.01
C GLU A 91 10.98 -3.68 -6.38
N ALA A 92 11.76 -4.76 -6.45
CA ALA A 92 11.99 -5.49 -7.69
C ALA A 92 10.69 -6.07 -8.27
N CYS A 93 9.86 -6.69 -7.43
CA CYS A 93 8.55 -7.21 -7.85
C CYS A 93 7.64 -6.09 -8.39
N ALA A 94 7.52 -4.98 -7.65
CA ALA A 94 6.70 -3.85 -8.09
C ALA A 94 7.22 -3.24 -9.41
N ARG A 95 8.55 -3.15 -9.57
CA ARG A 95 9.20 -2.66 -10.79
C ARG A 95 8.87 -3.53 -12.00
N ASP A 96 8.94 -4.85 -11.86
CA ASP A 96 8.62 -5.79 -12.94
C ASP A 96 7.15 -5.64 -13.36
N ILE A 97 6.21 -5.58 -12.41
CA ILE A 97 4.77 -5.38 -12.68
C ILE A 97 4.55 -4.05 -13.44
N VAL A 98 5.18 -2.98 -12.98
CA VAL A 98 5.06 -1.65 -13.60
C VAL A 98 5.72 -1.63 -14.98
N ALA A 99 6.84 -2.32 -15.20
CA ALA A 99 7.51 -2.45 -16.50
C ALA A 99 6.64 -3.18 -17.53
N ASP A 100 5.88 -4.19 -17.10
CA ASP A 100 4.90 -4.91 -17.93
C ASP A 100 3.63 -4.09 -18.24
N GLY A 101 3.56 -2.85 -17.76
CA GLY A 101 2.44 -1.95 -18.01
C GLY A 101 1.21 -2.25 -17.15
N LYS A 102 1.37 -3.05 -16.11
CA LYS A 102 0.31 -3.44 -15.19
C LYS A 102 0.30 -2.56 -13.94
N LEU A 103 -0.81 -2.57 -13.21
CA LEU A 103 -0.98 -1.86 -11.95
C LEU A 103 -0.60 -2.79 -10.78
N PRO A 104 0.41 -2.45 -9.97
CA PRO A 104 0.72 -3.21 -8.77
C PRO A 104 -0.31 -2.94 -7.68
N PHE A 105 -0.87 -4.00 -7.09
CA PHE A 105 -1.74 -3.95 -5.92
C PHE A 105 -1.09 -4.75 -4.80
N LEU A 106 -0.46 -4.05 -3.87
CA LEU A 106 0.26 -4.65 -2.76
C LEU A 106 -0.65 -4.86 -1.55
N ILE A 107 -0.73 -6.09 -1.04
CA ILE A 107 -1.23 -6.37 0.31
C ILE A 107 -0.02 -6.49 1.22
N GLY A 108 0.11 -5.55 2.15
CA GLY A 108 1.23 -5.51 3.06
C GLY A 108 1.14 -6.49 4.21
N GLY A 109 2.21 -6.48 4.90
CA GLY A 109 2.48 -6.57 6.29
C GLY A 109 2.37 -5.21 6.97
N GLU A 110 3.45 -4.73 7.56
CA GLU A 110 3.49 -3.38 8.15
C GLU A 110 3.63 -2.30 7.06
N HIS A 111 3.32 -1.05 7.41
CA HIS A 111 3.24 0.05 6.44
C HIS A 111 4.56 0.36 5.70
N LEU A 112 5.71 -0.03 6.25
CA LEU A 112 7.01 0.17 5.59
C LEU A 112 7.09 -0.43 4.19
N VAL A 113 6.33 -1.51 3.89
CA VAL A 113 6.32 -2.16 2.57
C VAL A 113 5.82 -1.25 1.44
N THR A 114 5.11 -0.17 1.78
CA THR A 114 4.69 0.86 0.83
C THR A 114 5.89 1.59 0.20
N LEU A 115 6.97 1.83 0.95
CA LEU A 115 8.13 2.58 0.45
C LEU A 115 8.79 1.96 -0.80
N PRO A 116 9.16 0.67 -0.81
CA PRO A 116 9.76 0.06 -1.99
C PRO A 116 8.80 -0.02 -3.18
N ALA A 117 7.52 -0.33 -2.96
CA ALA A 117 6.53 -0.33 -4.03
C ALA A 117 6.34 1.07 -4.62
N PHE A 118 6.30 2.10 -3.77
CA PHE A 118 6.25 3.50 -4.19
C PHE A 118 7.47 3.90 -5.03
N ARG A 119 8.69 3.49 -4.65
CA ARG A 119 9.91 3.78 -5.43
C ARG A 119 9.80 3.26 -6.86
N ALA A 120 9.36 2.03 -7.04
CA ALA A 120 9.17 1.43 -8.37
C ALA A 120 8.13 2.19 -9.21
N VAL A 121 7.02 2.64 -8.59
CA VAL A 121 6.00 3.45 -9.27
C VAL A 121 6.55 4.84 -9.61
N HIS A 122 7.29 5.48 -8.69
CA HIS A 122 7.88 6.80 -8.90
C HIS A 122 8.92 6.82 -10.04
N GLU A 123 9.70 5.77 -10.23
CA GLU A 123 10.63 5.66 -11.37
C GLU A 123 9.90 5.82 -12.71
N LYS A 124 8.71 5.27 -12.86
CA LYS A 124 7.90 5.38 -14.09
C LYS A 124 7.08 6.67 -14.13
N TYR A 125 6.63 7.15 -13.00
CA TYR A 125 5.75 8.31 -12.85
C TYR A 125 6.35 9.36 -11.89
N PRO A 126 7.35 10.15 -12.33
CA PRO A 126 8.09 11.07 -11.45
C PRO A 126 7.24 12.18 -10.81
N ASP A 127 6.07 12.47 -11.36
CA ASP A 127 5.13 13.46 -10.85
C ASP A 127 4.01 12.86 -9.99
N VAL A 128 4.09 11.57 -9.62
CA VAL A 128 3.11 10.89 -8.79
C VAL A 128 2.83 11.64 -7.49
N ALA A 129 1.55 11.74 -7.15
CA ALA A 129 1.11 12.21 -5.83
C ALA A 129 0.71 11.01 -4.96
N VAL A 130 0.66 11.20 -3.65
CA VAL A 130 0.26 10.19 -2.68
C VAL A 130 -1.02 10.61 -1.99
N ILE A 131 -2.00 9.71 -1.96
CA ILE A 131 -3.14 9.76 -1.05
C ILE A 131 -2.93 8.68 0.00
N HIS A 132 -2.94 9.08 1.26
CA HIS A 132 -2.65 8.24 2.42
C HIS A 132 -3.85 8.24 3.37
N PHE A 133 -4.43 7.08 3.59
CA PHE A 133 -5.46 6.82 4.60
C PHE A 133 -4.84 6.08 5.76
N ASP A 134 -4.94 6.63 6.97
CA ASP A 134 -4.29 6.08 8.15
C ASP A 134 -4.83 6.74 9.44
N ALA A 135 -4.70 6.06 10.56
CA ALA A 135 -4.83 6.68 11.86
C ALA A 135 -3.60 7.51 12.22
N HIS A 136 -2.42 7.15 11.72
CA HIS A 136 -1.13 7.68 12.09
C HIS A 136 -0.56 8.63 11.03
N THR A 137 0.35 9.50 11.46
CA THR A 137 1.04 10.41 10.52
C THR A 137 2.13 9.72 9.72
N ASP A 138 2.83 8.74 10.31
CA ASP A 138 4.00 8.03 9.76
C ASP A 138 5.11 8.95 9.24
N LEU A 139 5.28 10.10 9.93
CA LEU A 139 6.19 11.17 9.54
C LEU A 139 7.42 11.27 10.44
N ARG A 140 7.68 10.28 11.30
CA ARG A 140 8.87 10.29 12.14
C ARG A 140 10.14 10.33 11.30
N GLU A 141 11.15 11.03 11.77
CA GLU A 141 12.46 11.00 11.13
C GLU A 141 13.14 9.65 11.32
N GLU A 142 13.04 9.12 12.53
CA GLU A 142 13.45 7.78 12.91
C GLU A 142 12.53 7.22 14.00
N TYR A 143 12.52 5.91 14.14
CA TYR A 143 11.81 5.24 15.22
C TYR A 143 12.69 4.17 15.85
N LEU A 144 12.93 4.29 17.18
CA LEU A 144 13.84 3.42 17.93
C LEU A 144 15.24 3.29 17.29
N GLY A 145 15.76 4.40 16.74
CA GLY A 145 17.07 4.45 16.08
C GLY A 145 17.07 3.93 14.64
N ASN A 146 15.90 3.63 14.05
CA ASN A 146 15.81 3.15 12.68
C ASN A 146 15.01 4.13 11.80
N ARG A 147 15.61 4.50 10.68
CA ARG A 147 14.96 5.34 9.65
C ARG A 147 14.00 4.55 8.75
N LEU A 148 14.13 3.22 8.70
CA LEU A 148 13.28 2.31 7.95
C LEU A 148 12.34 1.59 8.91
N SER A 149 11.17 2.16 9.14
CA SER A 149 10.13 1.66 10.04
C SER A 149 8.74 2.02 9.51
N HIS A 150 7.72 1.26 9.92
CA HIS A 150 6.33 1.59 9.67
C HIS A 150 6.01 3.05 10.00
N ALA A 151 6.50 3.57 11.15
CA ALA A 151 6.22 4.93 11.62
C ALA A 151 6.98 6.04 10.86
N THR A 152 7.79 5.70 9.86
CA THR A 152 8.61 6.65 9.11
C THR A 152 8.33 6.64 7.61
N VAL A 153 7.45 5.76 7.14
CA VAL A 153 7.28 5.47 5.71
C VAL A 153 6.89 6.70 4.91
N ILE A 154 5.96 7.51 5.39
CA ILE A 154 5.50 8.71 4.68
C ILE A 154 6.59 9.80 4.69
N ARG A 155 7.39 9.89 5.74
CA ARG A 155 8.58 10.74 5.77
C ARG A 155 9.60 10.34 4.70
N ARG A 156 9.84 9.03 4.52
CA ARG A 156 10.75 8.52 3.46
C ARG A 156 10.21 8.80 2.06
N ILE A 157 8.90 8.70 1.86
CA ILE A 157 8.27 9.06 0.59
C ILE A 157 8.43 10.56 0.31
N TRP A 158 8.20 11.42 1.32
CA TRP A 158 8.41 12.86 1.17
C TRP A 158 9.85 13.21 0.77
N GLU A 159 10.86 12.54 1.29
CA GLU A 159 12.26 12.74 0.90
C GLU A 159 12.50 12.48 -0.60
N ILE A 160 11.66 11.67 -1.23
CA ILE A 160 11.74 11.36 -2.66
C ILE A 160 11.03 12.43 -3.50
N ILE A 161 9.81 12.82 -3.10
CA ILE A 161 8.93 13.63 -3.96
C ILE A 161 8.79 15.09 -3.52
N GLY A 162 9.18 15.44 -2.29
CA GLY A 162 9.09 16.80 -1.76
C GLY A 162 7.68 17.28 -1.44
N ASP A 163 7.54 18.58 -1.24
CA ASP A 163 6.33 19.25 -0.78
C ASP A 163 5.17 19.21 -1.79
N GLY A 164 3.94 19.32 -1.26
CA GLY A 164 2.73 19.54 -2.05
C GLY A 164 2.19 18.30 -2.77
N ARG A 165 2.73 17.12 -2.50
CA ARG A 165 2.36 15.89 -3.19
C ARG A 165 1.78 14.80 -2.30
N ILE A 166 1.75 14.98 -0.97
CA ILE A 166 1.25 14.00 -0.01
C ILE A 166 0.02 14.55 0.67
N PHE A 167 -1.07 13.79 0.60
CA PHE A 167 -2.38 14.13 1.15
C PHE A 167 -2.81 13.00 2.07
N GLN A 168 -2.95 13.30 3.36
CA GLN A 168 -3.21 12.34 4.42
C GLN A 168 -4.59 12.55 5.01
N PHE A 169 -5.39 11.51 5.16
CA PHE A 169 -6.78 11.55 5.62
C PHE A 169 -7.02 10.56 6.76
N GLY A 170 -7.89 10.94 7.70
CA GLY A 170 -8.26 10.10 8.85
C GLY A 170 -7.29 10.21 10.02
N ILE A 171 -6.23 10.99 9.88
CA ILE A 171 -5.10 11.03 10.82
C ILE A 171 -5.53 11.55 12.18
N ARG A 172 -5.28 10.77 13.22
CA ARG A 172 -5.66 11.08 14.61
C ARG A 172 -4.57 10.81 15.65
N SER A 173 -3.43 10.23 15.22
CA SER A 173 -2.30 9.88 16.08
C SER A 173 -0.97 10.28 15.43
N GLY A 174 -0.01 10.67 16.26
CA GLY A 174 1.34 11.06 15.85
C GLY A 174 2.02 11.85 16.96
N GLU A 175 3.33 11.95 16.93
CA GLU A 175 4.08 12.80 17.85
C GLU A 175 3.92 14.28 17.52
N ARG A 176 4.05 15.14 18.53
CA ARG A 176 3.94 16.59 18.36
C ARG A 176 4.83 17.13 17.24
N ALA A 177 6.05 16.60 17.13
CA ALA A 177 7.01 17.02 16.12
C ALA A 177 6.52 16.76 14.70
N GLU A 178 5.85 15.63 14.45
CA GLU A 178 5.29 15.27 13.15
C GLU A 178 4.20 16.25 12.71
N TRP A 179 3.31 16.65 13.65
CA TRP A 179 2.25 17.63 13.40
C TRP A 179 2.80 19.01 13.05
N TYR A 180 3.84 19.47 13.75
CA TYR A 180 4.47 20.76 13.47
C TYR A 180 5.19 20.73 12.13
N TRP A 181 5.94 19.66 11.86
CA TRP A 181 6.63 19.49 10.61
C TRP A 181 5.67 19.48 9.40
N SER A 182 4.56 18.75 9.50
CA SER A 182 3.53 18.78 8.45
C SER A 182 2.92 20.18 8.27
N ALA A 183 2.69 20.91 9.37
CA ALA A 183 2.12 22.25 9.34
C ALA A 183 3.04 23.30 8.70
N GLU A 184 4.34 23.01 8.54
CA GLU A 184 5.27 23.83 7.77
C GLU A 184 5.05 23.73 6.25
N GLY A 185 4.12 22.87 5.82
CA GLY A 185 3.70 22.74 4.42
C GLY A 185 4.22 21.51 3.70
N HIS A 186 4.88 20.60 4.41
CA HIS A 186 5.50 19.41 3.81
C HIS A 186 4.48 18.37 3.37
N THR A 187 3.40 18.19 4.14
CA THR A 187 2.26 17.34 3.79
C THR A 187 0.94 18.05 4.09
N LYS A 188 -0.16 17.56 3.55
CA LYS A 188 -1.50 18.04 3.84
C LYS A 188 -2.24 16.99 4.66
N ILE A 189 -2.44 17.26 5.97
CA ILE A 189 -3.13 16.36 6.88
C ILE A 189 -4.56 16.84 7.11
N GLN A 190 -5.53 15.97 6.78
CA GLN A 190 -6.91 16.09 7.24
C GLN A 190 -7.10 15.24 8.49
N LYS A 191 -7.40 15.91 9.62
CA LYS A 191 -7.55 15.28 10.93
C LYS A 191 -8.94 14.66 11.09
N PHE A 192 -9.01 13.46 11.64
CA PHE A 192 -10.22 12.79 12.14
C PHE A 192 -11.33 12.51 11.10
N SER A 193 -11.12 12.84 9.84
CA SER A 193 -12.15 12.71 8.80
C SER A 193 -11.54 12.62 7.41
N PHE A 194 -12.41 12.44 6.42
CA PHE A 194 -12.07 12.48 5.00
C PHE A 194 -12.52 13.78 4.31
N ALA A 195 -12.82 14.83 5.09
CA ALA A 195 -13.20 16.12 4.52
C ALA A 195 -12.13 16.66 3.56
N GLY A 196 -12.52 17.16 2.40
CA GLY A 196 -11.60 17.64 1.37
C GLY A 196 -11.01 16.54 0.47
N LEU A 197 -11.44 15.27 0.61
CA LEU A 197 -10.99 14.20 -0.27
C LEU A 197 -11.45 14.43 -1.71
N ASP A 198 -12.71 14.78 -1.93
CA ASP A 198 -13.25 15.01 -3.28
C ASP A 198 -12.53 16.17 -3.98
N GLU A 199 -12.25 17.25 -3.27
CA GLU A 199 -11.49 18.39 -3.77
C GLU A 199 -10.04 17.98 -4.11
N THR A 200 -9.44 17.12 -3.28
CA THR A 200 -8.09 16.59 -3.53
C THR A 200 -8.07 15.71 -4.78
N ILE A 201 -9.04 14.80 -4.91
CA ILE A 201 -9.19 13.94 -6.11
C ILE A 201 -9.38 14.80 -7.36
N ALA A 202 -10.24 15.83 -7.28
CA ALA A 202 -10.47 16.74 -8.39
C ALA A 202 -9.20 17.52 -8.79
N ALA A 203 -8.39 17.96 -7.81
CA ALA A 203 -7.14 18.65 -8.05
C ALA A 203 -6.03 17.75 -8.62
N LEU A 204 -6.09 16.46 -8.36
CA LEU A 204 -5.15 15.46 -8.87
C LEU A 204 -5.59 14.82 -10.21
N LYS A 205 -6.70 15.25 -10.77
CA LYS A 205 -7.23 14.67 -12.00
C LYS A 205 -6.21 14.74 -13.15
N GLY A 206 -5.93 13.57 -13.74
CA GLY A 206 -4.95 13.43 -14.84
C GLY A 206 -3.50 13.27 -14.36
N ARG A 207 -3.26 13.27 -13.06
CA ARG A 207 -1.96 13.02 -12.44
C ARG A 207 -1.92 11.58 -11.90
N PRO A 208 -0.81 10.86 -12.03
CA PRO A 208 -0.63 9.58 -11.34
C PRO A 208 -0.79 9.74 -9.83
N VAL A 209 -1.52 8.82 -9.21
CA VAL A 209 -1.74 8.78 -7.76
C VAL A 209 -1.33 7.41 -7.23
N TYR A 210 -0.48 7.41 -6.22
CA TYR A 210 -0.23 6.24 -5.39
C TYR A 210 -1.16 6.29 -4.18
N LEU A 211 -2.03 5.31 -4.07
CA LEU A 211 -2.93 5.16 -2.93
C LEU A 211 -2.30 4.19 -1.92
N THR A 212 -2.14 4.61 -0.68
CA THR A 212 -1.78 3.73 0.43
C THR A 212 -2.80 3.83 1.56
N ILE A 213 -3.18 2.69 2.10
CA ILE A 213 -4.21 2.57 3.12
C ILE A 213 -3.65 1.71 4.25
N ASP A 214 -3.45 2.30 5.43
CA ASP A 214 -3.35 1.52 6.66
C ASP A 214 -4.76 1.19 7.15
N LEU A 215 -5.00 -0.08 7.44
CA LEU A 215 -6.34 -0.54 7.82
C LEU A 215 -6.80 0.02 9.17
N ASP A 216 -5.89 0.52 10.00
CA ASP A 216 -6.24 1.15 11.27
C ASP A 216 -6.95 2.51 11.10
N VAL A 217 -7.00 3.04 9.86
CA VAL A 217 -7.88 4.17 9.53
C VAL A 217 -9.34 3.85 9.79
N LEU A 218 -9.72 2.59 9.61
CA LEU A 218 -11.11 2.11 9.74
C LEU A 218 -11.60 2.03 11.18
N ASP A 219 -10.74 2.21 12.12
CA ASP A 219 -10.95 2.27 13.55
C ASP A 219 -11.98 1.38 14.18
N PRO A 220 -11.60 0.67 15.20
CA PRO A 220 -12.50 0.26 16.25
C PRO A 220 -12.78 1.41 17.21
#